data_ca7042a20790fb7f5dc36e45cc12acbe
#
_entry.id   ca7042a20790fb7f5dc36e45cc12acbe
#
_cell.length_a   1.000
_cell.length_b   1.000
_cell.length_c   1.000
_cell.angle_alpha   90.00
_cell.angle_beta   90.00
_cell.angle_gamma   90.00
#
_symmetry.space_group_name_H-M   'P 1'
#
loop_
_entity.id
_entity.type
_entity.pdbx_description
1 polymer ?
#
loop_
_entity_poly.entity_id
_entity_poly.type
_entity_poly.pdbx_seq_one_letter_code
_entity_poly.pdbx_strand_id
1 'polypeptide(L)'
;ESRQFICRVVRDIVSRYDIDAIHMDDYFYPYPVAGMPFPDDKSFQKYGLNKGYKVSQRAEWRRENVNKLIREIKRTILLSKPWVRFGISPFGIYRNKKSTPDGSGSNTNGLQNYDDLYADVARWVKEGWIDYNIPQIYWEIGHPAADYITLIQWWNKNATREGTHLYIGQNVARTMKADQLTRKMLYERSLSKVKGNCFWPANEILWNNKGVADSLKQNYHRYPALIPAYTHLHNRAPQEVKKLKA
;
A
#
# COMPACT_ATOMS: atom_id res chain seq x y z
N GLU A 1 19.58 -10.16 -11.75
CA GLU A 1 18.80 -10.51 -12.96
C GLU A 1 17.29 -10.33 -12.74
N SER A 2 16.66 -10.94 -11.71
CA SER A 2 15.19 -10.86 -11.49
C SER A 2 14.66 -9.44 -11.36
N ARG A 3 15.32 -8.55 -10.57
CA ARG A 3 14.91 -7.14 -10.46
C ARG A 3 14.97 -6.41 -11.80
N GLN A 4 16.01 -6.64 -12.60
CA GLN A 4 16.15 -6.04 -13.94
C GLN A 4 15.05 -6.53 -14.87
N PHE A 5 14.64 -7.80 -14.76
CA PHE A 5 13.53 -8.36 -15.53
C PHE A 5 12.22 -7.62 -15.17
N ILE A 6 11.89 -7.50 -13.87
CA ILE A 6 10.69 -6.78 -13.42
C ILE A 6 10.71 -5.33 -13.91
N CYS A 7 11.84 -4.64 -13.79
CA CYS A 7 11.96 -3.26 -14.29
C CYS A 7 11.78 -3.16 -15.80
N ARG A 8 12.23 -4.16 -16.60
CA ARG A 8 11.95 -4.18 -18.04
C ARG A 8 10.46 -4.35 -18.34
N VAL A 9 9.77 -5.25 -17.62
CA VAL A 9 8.33 -5.45 -17.77
C VAL A 9 7.58 -4.15 -17.42
N VAL A 10 7.90 -3.52 -16.29
CA VAL A 10 7.30 -2.23 -15.90
C VAL A 10 7.54 -1.15 -16.95
N ARG A 11 8.78 -1.04 -17.47
CA ARG A 11 9.11 -0.09 -18.54
C ARG A 11 8.27 -0.34 -19.79
N ASP A 12 8.16 -1.59 -20.20
CA ASP A 12 7.39 -1.99 -21.38
C ASP A 12 5.92 -1.58 -21.24
N ILE A 13 5.29 -1.89 -20.11
CA ILE A 13 3.91 -1.50 -19.83
C ILE A 13 3.75 0.01 -19.84
N VAL A 14 4.57 0.74 -19.06
CA VAL A 14 4.48 2.20 -18.95
C VAL A 14 4.70 2.89 -20.31
N SER A 15 5.61 2.37 -21.13
CA SER A 15 5.92 2.97 -22.42
C SER A 15 4.82 2.77 -23.44
N ARG A 16 4.21 1.58 -23.48
CA ARG A 16 3.25 1.19 -24.53
C ARG A 16 1.81 1.58 -24.25
N TYR A 17 1.42 1.64 -22.97
CA TYR A 17 0.03 1.86 -22.61
C TYR A 17 -0.19 3.25 -22.01
N ASP A 18 -1.36 3.84 -22.27
CA ASP A 18 -1.82 5.07 -21.63
C ASP A 18 -2.44 4.72 -20.28
N ILE A 19 -1.60 4.68 -19.25
CA ILE A 19 -1.98 4.31 -17.90
C ILE A 19 -1.64 5.43 -16.91
N ASP A 20 -2.44 5.51 -15.85
CA ASP A 20 -2.26 6.50 -14.77
C ASP A 20 -1.33 6.03 -13.67
N ALA A 21 -1.22 4.72 -13.47
CA ALA A 21 -0.43 4.16 -12.38
C ALA A 21 0.02 2.71 -12.64
N ILE A 22 1.11 2.33 -11.98
CA ILE A 22 1.48 0.94 -11.72
C ILE A 22 1.16 0.64 -10.25
N HIS A 23 0.53 -0.50 -10.01
CA HIS A 23 0.17 -0.96 -8.68
C HIS A 23 0.73 -2.35 -8.41
N MET A 24 1.24 -2.57 -7.20
CA MET A 24 1.71 -3.88 -6.73
C MET A 24 1.00 -4.26 -5.44
N ASP A 25 0.76 -5.55 -5.30
CA ASP A 25 0.23 -6.18 -4.09
C ASP A 25 1.34 -6.44 -3.05
N ASP A 26 1.07 -7.18 -1.98
CA ASP A 26 1.93 -7.40 -0.81
C ASP A 26 2.90 -8.58 -0.92
N TYR A 27 3.02 -9.21 -2.07
CA TYR A 27 3.87 -10.40 -2.29
C TYR A 27 5.35 -10.05 -2.49
N PHE A 28 6.00 -9.52 -1.46
CA PHE A 28 7.44 -9.18 -1.48
C PHE A 28 8.32 -10.41 -1.19
N TYR A 29 8.16 -10.99 -0.01
CA TYR A 29 8.53 -12.36 0.31
C TYR A 29 7.24 -13.17 0.51
N PRO A 30 7.27 -14.49 0.25
CA PRO A 30 6.10 -15.33 0.49
C PRO A 30 5.72 -15.30 1.98
N TYR A 31 4.44 -15.49 2.25
CA TYR A 31 3.97 -15.62 3.62
C TYR A 31 4.68 -16.77 4.32
N PRO A 32 5.17 -16.57 5.55
CA PRO A 32 5.90 -17.60 6.27
C PRO A 32 5.01 -18.82 6.52
N VAL A 33 5.59 -20.00 6.27
CA VAL A 33 4.97 -21.29 6.60
C VAL A 33 5.70 -21.87 7.79
N ALA A 34 4.96 -22.28 8.81
CA ALA A 34 5.55 -22.83 10.03
C ALA A 34 6.43 -24.05 9.70
N GLY A 35 7.65 -24.07 10.24
CA GLY A 35 8.64 -25.13 10.00
C GLY A 35 9.31 -25.12 8.61
N MET A 36 8.94 -24.17 7.71
CA MET A 36 9.53 -24.07 6.36
C MET A 36 10.19 -22.70 6.16
N PRO A 37 11.48 -22.53 6.52
CA PRO A 37 12.19 -21.30 6.26
C PRO A 37 12.31 -21.05 4.74
N PHE A 38 12.27 -19.78 4.34
CA PHE A 38 12.46 -19.41 2.94
C PHE A 38 13.86 -19.84 2.45
N PRO A 39 13.98 -20.60 1.35
CA PRO A 39 15.21 -21.29 0.94
C PRO A 39 16.18 -20.37 0.19
N ASP A 40 16.68 -19.31 0.83
CA ASP A 40 17.59 -18.35 0.23
C ASP A 40 19.07 -18.46 0.73
N ASP A 41 19.46 -19.59 1.34
CA ASP A 41 20.79 -19.77 1.90
C ASP A 41 21.91 -19.54 0.88
N LYS A 42 21.82 -20.15 -0.29
CA LYS A 42 22.80 -19.97 -1.37
C LYS A 42 22.87 -18.51 -1.85
N SER A 43 21.72 -17.86 -1.95
CA SER A 43 21.62 -16.45 -2.34
C SER A 43 22.17 -15.54 -1.27
N PHE A 44 21.88 -15.80 -0.01
CA PHE A 44 22.40 -15.03 1.11
C PHE A 44 23.91 -15.20 1.25
N GLN A 45 24.44 -16.41 1.11
CA GLN A 45 25.88 -16.64 1.08
C GLN A 45 26.57 -15.82 -0.01
N LYS A 46 26.05 -15.91 -1.26
CA LYS A 46 26.65 -15.25 -2.42
C LYS A 46 26.49 -13.73 -2.41
N TYR A 47 25.33 -13.22 -2.01
CA TYR A 47 24.97 -11.80 -2.17
C TYR A 47 24.77 -11.04 -0.85
N GLY A 48 24.82 -11.74 0.29
CA GLY A 48 24.77 -11.18 1.62
C GLY A 48 26.13 -11.28 2.31
N LEU A 49 26.55 -12.48 2.71
CA LEU A 49 27.81 -12.69 3.46
C LEU A 49 29.03 -12.16 2.69
N ASN A 50 29.15 -12.46 1.40
CA ASN A 50 30.25 -11.96 0.55
C ASN A 50 30.21 -10.42 0.32
N LYS A 51 29.16 -9.73 0.79
CA LYS A 51 29.04 -8.27 0.77
C LYS A 51 29.09 -7.65 2.17
N GLY A 52 29.52 -8.42 3.18
CA GLY A 52 29.76 -7.94 4.53
C GLY A 52 28.57 -8.02 5.49
N TYR A 53 27.43 -8.56 5.07
CA TYR A 53 26.35 -8.85 6.03
C TYR A 53 26.74 -9.99 6.95
N LYS A 54 26.36 -9.91 8.22
CA LYS A 54 26.49 -11.01 9.20
C LYS A 54 25.30 -11.96 9.08
N VAL A 55 25.41 -13.19 9.57
CA VAL A 55 24.29 -14.16 9.60
C VAL A 55 23.06 -13.59 10.33
N SER A 56 23.27 -12.87 11.43
CA SER A 56 22.20 -12.19 12.18
C SER A 56 21.51 -11.06 11.42
N GLN A 57 22.10 -10.57 10.34
CA GLN A 57 21.57 -9.49 9.49
C GLN A 57 20.82 -10.00 8.25
N ARG A 58 20.48 -11.30 8.18
CA ARG A 58 19.74 -11.87 7.04
C ARG A 58 18.42 -11.14 6.78
N ALA A 59 17.65 -10.83 7.83
CA ALA A 59 16.38 -10.09 7.70
C ALA A 59 16.59 -8.69 7.13
N GLU A 60 17.64 -7.99 7.54
CA GLU A 60 18.02 -6.69 6.99
C GLU A 60 18.42 -6.79 5.51
N TRP A 61 19.22 -7.80 5.14
CA TRP A 61 19.58 -8.06 3.75
C TRP A 61 18.34 -8.34 2.88
N ARG A 62 17.35 -9.10 3.38
CA ARG A 62 16.08 -9.35 2.68
C ARG A 62 15.33 -8.05 2.47
N ARG A 63 15.15 -7.22 3.50
CA ARG A 63 14.50 -5.90 3.39
C ARG A 63 15.22 -4.99 2.40
N GLU A 64 16.55 -4.95 2.44
CA GLU A 64 17.31 -4.11 1.51
C GLU A 64 17.17 -4.58 0.04
N ASN A 65 17.01 -5.89 -0.20
CA ASN A 65 16.71 -6.40 -1.55
C ASN A 65 15.33 -5.93 -2.04
N VAL A 66 14.31 -5.93 -1.18
CA VAL A 66 12.98 -5.41 -1.51
C VAL A 66 13.05 -3.89 -1.69
N ASN A 67 13.71 -3.17 -0.81
CA ASN A 67 13.91 -1.72 -0.90
C ASN A 67 14.55 -1.31 -2.23
N LYS A 68 15.56 -2.05 -2.68
CA LYS A 68 16.21 -1.84 -3.99
C LYS A 68 15.24 -2.04 -5.13
N LEU A 69 14.40 -3.09 -5.07
CA LEU A 69 13.40 -3.34 -6.10
C LEU A 69 12.40 -2.18 -6.22
N ILE A 70 11.82 -1.75 -5.10
CA ILE A 70 10.84 -0.65 -5.08
C ILE A 70 11.44 0.64 -5.63
N ARG A 71 12.65 0.99 -5.20
CA ARG A 71 13.36 2.17 -5.70
C ARG A 71 13.69 2.09 -7.20
N GLU A 72 14.12 0.92 -7.68
CA GLU A 72 14.42 0.70 -9.09
C GLU A 72 13.15 0.78 -9.97
N ILE A 73 12.01 0.25 -9.49
CA ILE A 73 10.72 0.39 -10.18
C ILE A 73 10.31 1.86 -10.26
N LYS A 74 10.32 2.58 -9.13
CA LYS A 74 9.99 4.02 -9.13
C LYS A 74 10.84 4.80 -10.13
N ARG A 75 12.16 4.56 -10.12
CA ARG A 75 13.09 5.18 -11.08
C ARG A 75 12.75 4.84 -12.53
N THR A 76 12.42 3.56 -12.79
CA THR A 76 12.04 3.09 -14.13
C THR A 76 10.80 3.82 -14.65
N ILE A 77 9.77 3.98 -13.80
CA ILE A 77 8.55 4.71 -14.14
C ILE A 77 8.88 6.19 -14.45
N LEU A 78 9.61 6.85 -13.55
CA LEU A 78 9.96 8.26 -13.71
C LEU A 78 10.76 8.54 -15.00
N LEU A 79 11.63 7.63 -15.39
CA LEU A 79 12.42 7.75 -16.62
C LEU A 79 11.61 7.47 -17.91
N SER A 80 10.46 6.77 -17.77
CA SER A 80 9.60 6.42 -18.91
C SER A 80 8.48 7.45 -19.08
N LYS A 81 7.65 7.64 -18.04
CA LYS A 81 6.56 8.62 -17.99
C LYS A 81 6.46 9.18 -16.58
N PRO A 82 7.02 10.37 -16.30
CA PRO A 82 7.15 10.92 -14.93
C PRO A 82 5.82 11.22 -14.24
N TRP A 83 4.71 11.31 -14.99
CA TRP A 83 3.36 11.50 -14.45
C TRP A 83 2.67 10.21 -14.01
N VAL A 84 3.17 9.03 -14.40
CA VAL A 84 2.61 7.74 -13.99
C VAL A 84 2.97 7.47 -12.52
N ARG A 85 1.96 7.19 -11.73
CA ARG A 85 2.10 6.96 -10.30
C ARG A 85 2.53 5.53 -10.01
N PHE A 86 3.16 5.33 -8.87
CA PHE A 86 3.50 4.01 -8.36
C PHE A 86 2.92 3.81 -6.97
N GLY A 87 2.13 2.78 -6.77
CA GLY A 87 1.50 2.45 -5.50
C GLY A 87 1.59 1.01 -5.11
N ILE A 88 1.34 0.77 -3.83
CA ILE A 88 1.42 -0.57 -3.21
C ILE A 88 0.25 -0.78 -2.26
N SER A 89 -0.31 -2.00 -2.28
CA SER A 89 -1.24 -2.51 -1.26
C SER A 89 -0.50 -3.46 -0.31
N PRO A 90 0.19 -2.97 0.71
CA PRO A 90 0.89 -3.83 1.65
C PRO A 90 -0.09 -4.52 2.60
N PHE A 91 0.36 -5.57 3.28
CA PHE A 91 -0.38 -6.18 4.38
C PHE A 91 -0.79 -5.14 5.44
N GLY A 92 -1.94 -5.32 6.10
CA GLY A 92 -2.54 -4.30 6.97
C GLY A 92 -1.73 -3.93 8.21
N ILE A 93 -0.89 -4.84 8.73
CA ILE A 93 -0.03 -4.59 9.90
C ILE A 93 1.39 -4.29 9.42
N TYR A 94 1.91 -3.10 9.70
CA TYR A 94 3.32 -2.80 9.45
C TYR A 94 4.23 -3.53 10.43
N ARG A 95 4.08 -3.26 11.73
CA ARG A 95 4.72 -3.97 12.85
C ARG A 95 3.78 -3.98 14.06
N ASN A 96 3.80 -5.07 14.81
CA ASN A 96 3.15 -5.12 16.11
C ASN A 96 3.92 -4.29 17.14
N LYS A 97 3.22 -3.68 18.09
CA LYS A 97 3.84 -2.89 19.17
C LYS A 97 4.91 -3.68 19.92
N LYS A 98 4.65 -4.96 20.21
CA LYS A 98 5.60 -5.85 20.90
C LYS A 98 6.85 -6.18 20.09
N SER A 99 6.84 -6.00 18.77
CA SER A 99 7.97 -6.26 17.88
C SER A 99 8.89 -5.04 17.70
N THR A 100 8.48 -3.88 18.21
CA THR A 100 9.24 -2.63 18.10
C THR A 100 9.89 -2.28 19.45
N PRO A 101 11.22 -2.03 19.50
CA PRO A 101 11.90 -1.70 20.75
C PRO A 101 11.35 -0.45 21.45
N ASP A 102 10.88 0.52 20.67
CA ASP A 102 10.31 1.81 21.11
C ASP A 102 8.78 1.79 21.26
N GLY A 103 8.14 0.65 21.00
CA GLY A 103 6.69 0.51 21.05
C GLY A 103 5.91 1.30 19.97
N SER A 104 6.58 1.73 18.89
CA SER A 104 5.98 2.52 17.81
C SER A 104 5.04 1.74 16.89
N GLY A 105 5.04 0.41 16.96
CA GLY A 105 4.13 -0.46 16.21
C GLY A 105 2.67 -0.32 16.64
N SER A 106 1.75 -0.86 15.85
CA SER A 106 0.33 -0.92 16.19
C SER A 106 0.05 -1.92 17.30
N ASN A 107 -0.99 -1.65 18.12
CA ASN A 107 -1.41 -2.58 19.16
C ASN A 107 -2.16 -3.77 18.54
N THR A 108 -1.42 -4.63 17.87
CA THR A 108 -1.90 -5.77 17.09
C THR A 108 -1.08 -7.02 17.39
N ASN A 109 -1.59 -8.17 16.95
CA ASN A 109 -0.92 -9.46 17.08
C ASN A 109 -1.17 -10.30 15.81
N GLY A 110 -0.32 -10.15 14.80
CA GLY A 110 -0.45 -10.85 13.53
C GLY A 110 0.81 -10.76 12.70
N LEU A 111 0.74 -11.30 11.48
CA LEU A 111 1.79 -11.19 10.47
C LEU A 111 2.11 -9.72 10.18
N GLN A 112 3.37 -9.42 9.91
CA GLN A 112 3.90 -8.07 9.81
C GLN A 112 4.61 -7.83 8.48
N ASN A 113 4.43 -6.66 7.89
CA ASN A 113 5.18 -6.28 6.69
C ASN A 113 6.70 -6.31 6.93
N TYR A 114 7.16 -5.62 7.97
CA TYR A 114 8.58 -5.38 8.20
C TYR A 114 9.34 -6.63 8.60
N ASP A 115 8.80 -7.40 9.55
CA ASP A 115 9.52 -8.53 10.14
C ASP A 115 9.30 -9.85 9.38
N ASP A 116 8.09 -10.08 8.83
CA ASP A 116 7.71 -11.35 8.22
C ASP A 116 7.80 -11.32 6.69
N LEU A 117 7.39 -10.19 6.07
CA LEU A 117 7.40 -10.01 4.61
C LEU A 117 8.60 -9.19 4.10
N TYR A 118 9.44 -8.73 5.01
CA TYR A 118 10.64 -7.92 4.72
C TYR A 118 10.34 -6.66 3.89
N ALA A 119 9.16 -6.08 4.10
CA ALA A 119 8.63 -4.91 3.40
C ALA A 119 8.68 -3.67 4.30
N ASP A 120 9.62 -2.77 4.04
CA ASP A 120 9.80 -1.54 4.81
C ASP A 120 8.96 -0.39 4.24
N VAL A 121 7.64 -0.56 4.29
CA VAL A 121 6.65 0.36 3.71
C VAL A 121 6.78 1.77 4.29
N ALA A 122 7.05 1.90 5.59
CA ALA A 122 7.23 3.20 6.22
C ALA A 122 8.41 3.97 5.62
N ARG A 123 9.50 3.28 5.30
CA ARG A 123 10.64 3.86 4.59
C ARG A 123 10.25 4.28 3.17
N TRP A 124 9.51 3.45 2.45
CA TRP A 124 9.11 3.77 1.07
C TRP A 124 8.24 5.03 1.00
N VAL A 125 7.34 5.21 1.98
CA VAL A 125 6.55 6.43 2.16
C VAL A 125 7.47 7.62 2.46
N LYS A 126 8.32 7.51 3.48
CA LYS A 126 9.23 8.57 3.92
C LYS A 126 10.15 9.06 2.79
N GLU A 127 10.74 8.13 2.06
CA GLU A 127 11.68 8.43 0.97
C GLU A 127 10.96 8.82 -0.35
N GLY A 128 9.63 8.72 -0.41
CA GLY A 128 8.85 9.02 -1.62
C GLY A 128 9.10 8.03 -2.77
N TRP A 129 9.39 6.78 -2.45
CA TRP A 129 9.55 5.73 -3.46
C TRP A 129 8.23 5.21 -3.99
N ILE A 130 7.13 5.54 -3.33
CA ILE A 130 5.77 5.28 -3.77
C ILE A 130 4.93 6.56 -3.71
N ASP A 131 3.97 6.70 -4.61
CA ASP A 131 3.07 7.85 -4.69
C ASP A 131 1.77 7.64 -3.91
N TYR A 132 1.40 6.39 -3.68
CA TYR A 132 0.28 6.04 -2.82
C TYR A 132 0.47 4.69 -2.14
N ASN A 133 -0.14 4.57 -0.97
CA ASN A 133 -0.10 3.41 -0.09
C ASN A 133 -1.53 2.99 0.26
N ILE A 134 -1.85 1.70 0.07
CA ILE A 134 -3.18 1.13 0.31
C ILE A 134 -3.07 -0.06 1.27
N PRO A 135 -2.79 0.13 2.56
CA PRO A 135 -2.71 -1.00 3.49
C PRO A 135 -4.01 -1.78 3.53
N GLN A 136 -3.91 -3.11 3.47
CA GLN A 136 -5.03 -4.05 3.44
C GLN A 136 -5.60 -4.25 4.85
N ILE A 137 -6.42 -3.29 5.33
CA ILE A 137 -7.05 -3.36 6.65
C ILE A 137 -8.35 -4.16 6.54
N TYR A 138 -8.23 -5.48 6.34
CA TYR A 138 -9.34 -6.37 5.98
C TYR A 138 -10.14 -6.92 7.17
N TRP A 139 -9.83 -6.48 8.39
CA TRP A 139 -10.50 -6.92 9.61
C TRP A 139 -11.70 -6.05 9.98
N GLU A 140 -12.50 -6.55 10.90
CA GLU A 140 -13.64 -5.86 11.47
C GLU A 140 -13.19 -4.87 12.55
N ILE A 141 -14.02 -3.87 12.83
CA ILE A 141 -13.91 -3.05 14.04
C ILE A 141 -14.16 -3.94 15.24
N GLY A 142 -13.24 -3.93 16.20
CA GLY A 142 -13.27 -4.80 17.37
C GLY A 142 -12.60 -6.15 17.19
N HIS A 143 -11.90 -6.40 16.06
CA HIS A 143 -11.17 -7.65 15.87
C HIS A 143 -10.02 -7.78 16.89
N PRO A 144 -9.96 -8.88 17.70
CA PRO A 144 -9.08 -8.94 18.87
C PRO A 144 -7.58 -8.86 18.56
N ALA A 145 -7.14 -9.34 17.40
CA ALA A 145 -5.73 -9.36 17.03
C ALA A 145 -5.34 -8.20 16.08
N ALA A 146 -6.30 -7.60 15.37
CA ALA A 146 -6.03 -6.62 14.32
C ALA A 146 -7.24 -5.70 14.14
N ASP A 147 -7.60 -4.97 15.21
CA ASP A 147 -8.74 -4.05 15.17
C ASP A 147 -8.57 -2.98 14.09
N TYR A 148 -9.63 -2.80 13.29
CA TYR A 148 -9.66 -1.86 12.19
C TYR A 148 -9.33 -0.42 12.61
N ILE A 149 -9.92 0.05 13.72
CA ILE A 149 -9.70 1.41 14.22
C ILE A 149 -8.24 1.62 14.64
N THR A 150 -7.69 0.65 15.37
CA THR A 150 -6.28 0.66 15.78
C THR A 150 -5.34 0.76 14.57
N LEU A 151 -5.60 -0.02 13.54
CA LEU A 151 -4.76 -0.03 12.34
C LEU A 151 -4.86 1.24 11.53
N ILE A 152 -6.07 1.75 11.27
CA ILE A 152 -6.24 2.96 10.47
C ILE A 152 -5.67 4.20 11.18
N GLN A 153 -5.79 4.27 12.51
CA GLN A 153 -5.14 5.31 13.32
C GLN A 153 -3.62 5.24 13.19
N TRP A 154 -3.05 4.04 13.25
CA TRP A 154 -1.62 3.84 13.10
C TRP A 154 -1.14 4.31 11.70
N TRP A 155 -1.81 3.89 10.64
CA TRP A 155 -1.47 4.29 9.28
C TRP A 155 -1.67 5.79 9.05
N ASN A 156 -2.74 6.39 9.56
CA ASN A 156 -2.97 7.83 9.47
C ASN A 156 -1.87 8.63 10.18
N LYS A 157 -1.47 8.21 11.38
CA LYS A 157 -0.35 8.82 12.12
C LYS A 157 0.96 8.75 11.33
N ASN A 158 1.22 7.62 10.68
CA ASN A 158 2.48 7.31 9.99
C ASN A 158 2.48 7.69 8.50
N ALA A 159 1.42 8.28 7.96
CA ALA A 159 1.43 8.93 6.64
C ALA A 159 2.16 10.27 6.73
N THR A 160 3.50 10.22 6.73
CA THR A 160 4.37 11.35 7.07
C THR A 160 4.73 12.24 5.88
N ARG A 161 4.44 11.80 4.63
CA ARG A 161 4.80 12.51 3.42
C ARG A 161 3.56 12.91 2.63
N GLU A 162 3.36 14.20 2.38
CA GLU A 162 2.22 14.73 1.59
C GLU A 162 2.16 14.18 0.16
N GLY A 163 3.31 13.96 -0.47
CA GLY A 163 3.40 13.39 -1.82
C GLY A 163 3.09 11.90 -1.92
N THR A 164 2.82 11.21 -0.79
CA THR A 164 2.41 9.81 -0.77
C THR A 164 1.03 9.71 -0.15
N HIS A 165 0.01 9.47 -0.96
CA HIS A 165 -1.37 9.41 -0.49
C HIS A 165 -1.67 8.10 0.23
N LEU A 166 -2.42 8.18 1.33
CA LEU A 166 -2.94 7.04 2.06
C LEU A 166 -4.38 6.75 1.63
N TYR A 167 -4.62 5.57 1.11
CA TYR A 167 -5.95 5.00 0.90
C TYR A 167 -6.11 3.77 1.78
N ILE A 168 -7.34 3.38 2.10
CA ILE A 168 -7.60 2.23 2.97
C ILE A 168 -8.14 1.07 2.15
N GLY A 169 -7.42 -0.05 2.18
CA GLY A 169 -7.89 -1.31 1.62
C GLY A 169 -8.94 -1.95 2.52
N GLN A 170 -10.15 -2.16 2.00
CA GLN A 170 -11.24 -2.78 2.73
C GLN A 170 -11.68 -4.10 2.10
N ASN A 171 -11.90 -5.13 2.92
CA ASN A 171 -12.57 -6.36 2.48
C ASN A 171 -14.09 -6.16 2.55
N VAL A 172 -14.72 -6.13 1.37
CA VAL A 172 -16.17 -5.87 1.24
C VAL A 172 -16.99 -6.94 1.92
N ALA A 173 -16.71 -8.23 1.63
CA ALA A 173 -17.48 -9.34 2.18
C ALA A 173 -17.47 -9.34 3.73
N ARG A 174 -16.30 -9.17 4.34
CA ARG A 174 -16.18 -9.08 5.80
C ARG A 174 -16.88 -7.84 6.35
N THR A 175 -16.71 -6.69 5.72
CA THR A 175 -17.35 -5.43 6.15
C THR A 175 -18.86 -5.53 6.12
N MET A 176 -19.43 -6.09 5.04
CA MET A 176 -20.89 -6.29 4.90
C MET A 176 -21.42 -7.41 5.79
N LYS A 177 -20.63 -8.46 6.04
CA LYS A 177 -21.00 -9.52 7.00
C LYS A 177 -21.13 -8.98 8.42
N ALA A 178 -20.23 -8.08 8.82
CA ALA A 178 -20.21 -7.47 10.14
C ALA A 178 -21.13 -6.23 10.27
N ASP A 179 -21.81 -5.82 9.20
CA ASP A 179 -22.65 -4.61 9.13
C ASP A 179 -21.89 -3.34 9.56
N GLN A 180 -20.66 -3.19 9.09
CA GLN A 180 -19.79 -2.10 9.54
C GLN A 180 -19.45 -1.06 8.45
N LEU A 181 -20.08 -1.12 7.27
CA LEU A 181 -19.76 -0.21 6.17
C LEU A 181 -19.88 1.27 6.59
N THR A 182 -21.04 1.65 7.13
CA THR A 182 -21.29 3.03 7.58
C THR A 182 -20.25 3.50 8.58
N ARG A 183 -19.99 2.69 9.60
CA ARG A 183 -19.07 3.04 10.67
C ARG A 183 -17.64 3.22 10.16
N LYS A 184 -17.18 2.35 9.28
CA LYS A 184 -15.86 2.45 8.63
C LYS A 184 -15.76 3.71 7.76
N MET A 185 -16.72 3.93 6.86
CA MET A 185 -16.73 5.08 5.94
C MET A 185 -16.74 6.42 6.68
N LEU A 186 -17.55 6.56 7.73
CA LEU A 186 -17.58 7.78 8.53
C LEU A 186 -16.28 8.00 9.31
N TYR A 187 -15.74 6.93 9.87
CA TYR A 187 -14.47 7.02 10.59
C TYR A 187 -13.31 7.43 9.68
N GLU A 188 -13.17 6.83 8.51
CA GLU A 188 -12.14 7.21 7.54
C GLU A 188 -12.22 8.67 7.13
N ARG A 189 -13.43 9.19 6.91
CA ARG A 189 -13.66 10.60 6.56
C ARG A 189 -13.27 11.57 7.66
N SER A 190 -13.23 11.13 8.91
CA SER A 190 -12.76 11.95 10.04
C SER A 190 -11.23 12.07 10.09
N LEU A 191 -10.49 11.28 9.31
CA LEU A 191 -9.04 11.24 9.34
C LEU A 191 -8.44 12.11 8.23
N SER A 192 -7.65 13.11 8.61
CA SER A 192 -7.14 14.14 7.68
C SER A 192 -6.22 13.61 6.56
N LYS A 193 -5.51 12.52 6.79
CA LYS A 193 -4.54 11.98 5.84
C LYS A 193 -5.08 10.85 4.97
N VAL A 194 -6.23 10.27 5.32
CA VAL A 194 -6.91 9.27 4.50
C VAL A 194 -7.57 9.96 3.30
N LYS A 195 -7.22 9.55 2.09
CA LYS A 195 -7.69 10.18 0.84
C LYS A 195 -8.82 9.40 0.16
N GLY A 196 -9.13 8.20 0.63
CA GLY A 196 -10.21 7.37 0.09
C GLY A 196 -10.00 5.89 0.37
N ASN A 197 -10.75 5.07 -0.37
CA ASN A 197 -10.84 3.62 -0.16
C ASN A 197 -10.43 2.84 -1.39
N CYS A 198 -9.98 1.61 -1.17
CA CYS A 198 -9.86 0.57 -2.17
C CYS A 198 -10.63 -0.66 -1.70
N PHE A 199 -11.70 -1.01 -2.39
CA PHE A 199 -12.57 -2.12 -2.03
C PHE A 199 -12.13 -3.42 -2.72
N TRP A 200 -12.00 -4.50 -1.93
CA TRP A 200 -11.63 -5.82 -2.41
C TRP A 200 -12.59 -6.89 -1.88
N PRO A 201 -12.97 -7.89 -2.68
CA PRO A 201 -12.78 -7.96 -4.13
C PRO A 201 -13.88 -7.19 -4.89
N ALA A 202 -13.59 -6.79 -6.11
CA ALA A 202 -14.50 -5.98 -6.93
C ALA A 202 -15.85 -6.66 -7.24
N ASN A 203 -15.86 -8.00 -7.37
CA ASN A 203 -17.08 -8.77 -7.63
C ASN A 203 -18.14 -8.60 -6.54
N GLU A 204 -17.76 -8.38 -5.28
CA GLU A 204 -18.72 -8.11 -4.20
C GLU A 204 -19.53 -6.84 -4.45
N ILE A 205 -18.92 -5.82 -5.06
CA ILE A 205 -19.60 -4.58 -5.45
C ILE A 205 -20.41 -4.79 -6.72
N LEU A 206 -19.85 -5.49 -7.74
CA LEU A 206 -20.55 -5.79 -8.99
C LEU A 206 -21.82 -6.61 -8.75
N TRP A 207 -21.81 -7.52 -7.82
CA TRP A 207 -22.98 -8.32 -7.45
C TRP A 207 -23.89 -7.64 -6.42
N ASN A 208 -23.54 -6.42 -6.01
CA ASN A 208 -24.27 -5.65 -4.99
C ASN A 208 -24.52 -6.46 -3.70
N ASN A 209 -23.49 -7.19 -3.24
CA ASN A 209 -23.59 -8.04 -2.06
C ASN A 209 -24.11 -7.26 -0.85
N LYS A 210 -25.27 -7.69 -0.29
CA LYS A 210 -25.98 -7.01 0.81
C LYS A 210 -26.24 -5.52 0.56
N GLY A 211 -26.42 -5.11 -0.69
CA GLY A 211 -26.70 -3.72 -1.04
C GLY A 211 -25.52 -2.76 -0.94
N VAL A 212 -24.28 -3.28 -1.00
CA VAL A 212 -23.07 -2.45 -0.86
C VAL A 212 -22.96 -1.41 -1.99
N ALA A 213 -23.22 -1.80 -3.23
CA ALA A 213 -23.15 -0.86 -4.37
C ALA A 213 -24.19 0.25 -4.24
N ASP A 214 -25.41 -0.09 -3.85
CA ASP A 214 -26.48 0.88 -3.59
C ASP A 214 -26.11 1.83 -2.46
N SER A 215 -25.60 1.31 -1.34
CA SER A 215 -25.15 2.11 -0.21
C SER A 215 -24.02 3.07 -0.59
N LEU A 216 -23.06 2.62 -1.39
CA LEU A 216 -21.98 3.48 -1.90
C LEU A 216 -22.55 4.57 -2.81
N LYS A 217 -23.37 4.20 -3.81
CA LYS A 217 -23.94 5.13 -4.79
C LYS A 217 -24.88 6.17 -4.15
N GLN A 218 -25.75 5.75 -3.24
CA GLN A 218 -26.80 6.63 -2.69
C GLN A 218 -26.29 7.49 -1.53
N ASN A 219 -25.29 7.01 -0.77
CA ASN A 219 -24.82 7.68 0.45
C ASN A 219 -23.39 8.19 0.34
N TYR A 220 -22.39 7.27 0.25
CA TYR A 220 -20.99 7.64 0.47
C TYR A 220 -20.33 8.22 -0.77
N HIS A 221 -20.69 7.78 -1.96
CA HIS A 221 -20.17 8.25 -3.24
C HIS A 221 -21.26 8.87 -4.12
N ARG A 222 -22.24 9.52 -3.49
CA ARG A 222 -23.36 10.16 -4.19
C ARG A 222 -22.92 11.24 -5.16
N TYR A 223 -21.86 11.95 -4.81
CA TYR A 223 -21.29 13.00 -5.64
C TYR A 223 -19.89 12.58 -6.12
N PRO A 224 -19.51 12.96 -7.36
CA PRO A 224 -18.16 12.78 -7.84
C PRO A 224 -17.16 13.47 -6.90
N ALA A 225 -16.06 12.78 -6.61
CA ALA A 225 -14.95 13.33 -5.85
C ALA A 225 -13.80 13.69 -6.79
N LEU A 226 -13.14 14.82 -6.53
CA LEU A 226 -11.89 15.13 -7.20
C LEU A 226 -10.80 14.17 -6.74
N ILE A 227 -9.99 13.72 -7.70
CA ILE A 227 -8.78 12.94 -7.37
C ILE A 227 -7.83 13.84 -6.58
N PRO A 228 -7.30 13.38 -5.44
CA PRO A 228 -6.32 14.15 -4.67
C PRO A 228 -5.11 14.52 -5.51
N ALA A 229 -4.71 15.79 -5.46
CA ALA A 229 -3.61 16.29 -6.28
C ALA A 229 -2.26 15.68 -5.89
N TYR A 230 -1.48 15.29 -6.90
CA TYR A 230 -0.08 14.84 -6.76
C TYR A 230 0.85 15.99 -7.17
N THR A 231 0.98 17.00 -6.32
CA THR A 231 1.71 18.24 -6.62
C THR A 231 3.16 18.03 -6.98
N HIS A 232 3.78 16.95 -6.49
CA HIS A 232 5.17 16.58 -6.82
C HIS A 232 5.33 15.97 -8.24
N LEU A 233 4.24 15.48 -8.85
CA LEU A 233 4.26 14.96 -10.22
C LEU A 233 3.96 16.06 -11.26
N HIS A 234 3.11 17.03 -10.86
CA HIS A 234 2.74 18.15 -11.71
C HIS A 234 2.32 19.33 -10.85
N ASN A 235 3.07 20.43 -10.94
CA ASN A 235 2.88 21.62 -10.10
C ASN A 235 2.30 22.83 -10.85
N ARG A 236 1.91 22.67 -12.13
CA ARG A 236 1.27 23.74 -12.88
C ARG A 236 -0.23 23.64 -12.76
N ALA A 237 -0.86 24.71 -12.29
CA ALA A 237 -2.32 24.83 -12.37
C ALA A 237 -2.77 24.78 -13.84
N PRO A 238 -3.95 24.18 -14.14
CA PRO A 238 -4.55 24.31 -15.45
C PRO A 238 -4.68 25.80 -15.83
N GLN A 239 -4.55 26.10 -17.12
CA GLN A 239 -4.80 27.46 -17.58
C GLN A 239 -6.27 27.81 -17.36
N GLU A 240 -6.54 29.07 -17.02
CA GLU A 240 -7.89 29.58 -16.87
C GLU A 240 -8.69 29.41 -18.17
N VAL A 241 -9.89 28.90 -18.06
CA VAL A 241 -10.79 28.75 -19.20
C VAL A 241 -11.27 30.14 -19.65
N LYS A 242 -10.69 30.64 -20.72
CA LYS A 242 -10.93 32.02 -21.18
C LYS A 242 -12.28 32.23 -21.90
N LYS A 243 -12.94 31.19 -22.37
CA LYS A 243 -14.27 31.27 -23.02
C LYS A 243 -15.04 29.97 -22.79
N LEU A 244 -16.02 29.98 -21.90
CA LEU A 244 -17.11 29.02 -21.89
C LEU A 244 -18.14 29.48 -22.91
N LYS A 245 -18.33 28.71 -23.98
CA LYS A 245 -19.55 28.84 -24.80
C LYS A 245 -20.60 27.93 -24.17
N ALA A 246 -21.75 28.51 -23.80
CA ALA A 246 -22.93 27.78 -23.42
C ALA A 246 -23.53 27.04 -24.61
#